data_e6e3d1dee69ac079c224ced4a63acabb
#
_entry.id   e6e3d1dee69ac079c224ced4a63acabb
#
_cell.length_a   1.000
_cell.length_b   1.000
_cell.length_c   1.000
_cell.angle_alpha   90.00
_cell.angle_beta   90.00
_cell.angle_gamma   90.00
#
_symmetry.space_group_name_H-M   'P 1'
#
loop_
_entity.id
_entity.type
_entity.pdbx_description
1 polymer ?
#
loop_
_entity_poly.entity_id
_entity_poly.type
_entity_poly.pdbx_seq_one_letter_code
_entity_poly.pdbx_strand_id
1 'polypeptide(L)'
;MSPMDNTGGVLTINDCTISFDGTPVLRIDALHIDGTPRAIAVLGVSGSGKSTLAALIGDYLSPAAAVTGTCTRNGTVSMVAQDAFGALNPLMPVIKQIALTAGSIDAAANLLESVGLKQELHNRFPLQLSGGQRQRAALAFALGPCPRLILADEVTSALDPVATADVVSTLRSVRDNNDATLLFITHDRGAAAALCDQAIIMIPNQDGSHRAHLCTDDEWAELRSLFGAGQRITDSSFAMTSFATTATAETGAESMSEVSAL
;
A
#
# COMPACT_ATOMS: atom_id res chain seq x y z
N MET A 1 13.59 -27.83 8.73
CA MET A 1 13.20 -26.46 8.42
C MET A 1 14.05 -25.54 9.27
N SER A 2 15.05 -24.91 8.68
CA SER A 2 15.88 -23.93 9.39
C SER A 2 15.05 -22.69 9.72
N PRO A 3 15.24 -22.05 10.89
CA PRO A 3 14.60 -20.77 11.17
C PRO A 3 15.11 -19.76 10.13
N MET A 4 14.21 -19.15 9.38
CA MET A 4 14.53 -18.03 8.51
C MET A 4 15.08 -16.91 9.38
N ASP A 5 16.30 -16.45 9.09
CA ASP A 5 16.88 -15.25 9.69
C ASP A 5 15.94 -14.07 9.42
N ASN A 6 15.25 -13.62 10.45
CA ASN A 6 14.24 -12.55 10.42
C ASN A 6 14.89 -11.14 10.48
N THR A 7 16.14 -11.01 10.03
CA THR A 7 16.90 -9.74 10.06
C THR A 7 16.81 -8.89 8.79
N GLY A 8 16.06 -9.35 7.77
CA GLY A 8 15.84 -8.59 6.53
C GLY A 8 14.44 -8.00 6.48
N GLY A 9 14.30 -6.72 6.11
CA GLY A 9 13.01 -6.05 5.88
C GLY A 9 12.11 -6.79 4.91
N VAL A 10 10.82 -6.45 4.89
CA VAL A 10 9.80 -7.08 4.03
C VAL A 10 9.98 -6.67 2.57
N LEU A 11 10.40 -5.42 2.36
CA LEU A 11 10.60 -4.82 1.04
C LEU A 11 11.84 -3.92 1.06
N THR A 12 12.67 -4.06 0.04
CA THR A 12 13.81 -3.16 -0.21
C THR A 12 13.85 -2.82 -1.70
N ILE A 13 13.79 -1.54 -2.02
CA ILE A 13 13.92 -1.01 -3.38
C ILE A 13 15.07 -0.02 -3.38
N ASN A 14 16.02 -0.16 -4.32
CA ASN A 14 17.17 0.74 -4.46
C ASN A 14 17.35 1.16 -5.92
N ASP A 15 17.59 2.45 -6.12
CA ASP A 15 17.92 3.10 -7.39
C ASP A 15 16.98 2.69 -8.54
N CYS A 16 15.69 2.51 -8.20
CA CYS A 16 14.72 1.97 -9.14
C CYS A 16 14.06 3.08 -9.95
N THR A 17 14.09 2.93 -11.29
CA THR A 17 13.33 3.78 -12.20
C THR A 17 12.44 2.91 -13.07
N ILE A 18 11.15 3.29 -13.15
CA ILE A 18 10.16 2.64 -14.01
C ILE A 18 9.81 3.61 -15.14
N SER A 19 9.94 3.13 -16.37
CA SER A 19 9.69 3.91 -17.59
C SER A 19 8.73 3.16 -18.51
N PHE A 20 7.90 3.91 -19.25
CA PHE A 20 7.08 3.41 -20.35
C PHE A 20 7.45 4.17 -21.61
N ASP A 21 7.70 3.45 -22.69
CA ASP A 21 8.15 4.02 -23.97
C ASP A 21 9.34 4.98 -23.83
N GLY A 22 10.28 4.62 -22.95
CA GLY A 22 11.47 5.43 -22.65
C GLY A 22 11.21 6.65 -21.75
N THR A 23 9.97 6.93 -21.37
CA THR A 23 9.62 8.05 -20.49
C THR A 23 9.56 7.57 -19.03
N PRO A 24 10.39 8.14 -18.12
CA PRO A 24 10.32 7.81 -16.69
C PRO A 24 8.97 8.25 -16.08
N VAL A 25 8.35 7.35 -15.33
CA VAL A 25 7.09 7.61 -14.62
C VAL A 25 7.31 7.64 -13.12
N LEU A 26 8.14 6.73 -12.59
CA LEU A 26 8.38 6.60 -11.17
C LEU A 26 9.88 6.38 -10.90
N ARG A 27 10.42 7.12 -9.92
CA ARG A 27 11.76 6.95 -9.38
C ARG A 27 11.70 6.64 -7.91
N ILE A 28 12.55 5.73 -7.45
CA ILE A 28 12.66 5.32 -6.05
C ILE A 28 14.15 5.20 -5.75
N ASP A 29 14.69 6.19 -5.05
CA ASP A 29 16.11 6.22 -4.71
C ASP A 29 16.41 5.11 -3.69
N ALA A 30 15.69 5.13 -2.57
CA ALA A 30 15.72 4.08 -1.57
C ALA A 30 14.36 3.97 -0.86
N LEU A 31 13.82 2.76 -0.76
CA LEU A 31 12.63 2.46 0.02
C LEU A 31 12.87 1.17 0.78
N HIS A 32 12.92 1.26 2.10
CA HIS A 32 13.08 0.10 2.96
C HIS A 32 11.91 0.02 3.92
N ILE A 33 11.23 -1.13 3.92
CA ILE A 33 10.16 -1.47 4.85
C ILE A 33 10.62 -2.65 5.68
N ASP A 34 10.79 -2.44 6.98
CA ASP A 34 11.16 -3.49 7.92
C ASP A 34 10.02 -4.51 8.12
N GLY A 35 10.31 -5.61 8.81
CA GLY A 35 9.33 -6.67 9.06
C GLY A 35 8.38 -6.39 10.24
N THR A 36 8.35 -5.18 10.77
CA THR A 36 7.44 -4.81 11.85
C THR A 36 6.02 -4.68 11.28
N PRO A 37 5.02 -5.37 11.84
CA PRO A 37 3.64 -5.21 11.41
C PRO A 37 3.21 -3.76 11.54
N ARG A 38 2.81 -3.15 10.43
CA ARG A 38 2.32 -1.76 10.38
C ARG A 38 1.45 -1.54 9.14
N ALA A 39 0.72 -0.44 9.15
CA ALA A 39 0.05 0.05 7.97
C ALA A 39 0.76 1.30 7.45
N ILE A 40 1.09 1.31 6.17
CA ILE A 40 1.77 2.40 5.48
C ILE A 40 0.84 2.93 4.39
N ALA A 41 0.48 4.21 4.44
CA ALA A 41 -0.30 4.86 3.40
C ALA A 41 0.57 5.12 2.16
N VAL A 42 0.02 4.95 0.96
CA VAL A 42 0.62 5.44 -0.28
C VAL A 42 -0.25 6.55 -0.82
N LEU A 43 0.24 7.79 -0.74
CA LEU A 43 -0.51 9.00 -1.02
C LEU A 43 0.10 9.77 -2.19
N GLY A 44 -0.75 10.41 -2.99
CA GLY A 44 -0.35 11.24 -4.12
C GLY A 44 -1.53 11.52 -5.04
N VAL A 45 -1.36 12.49 -5.93
CA VAL A 45 -2.38 12.87 -6.93
C VAL A 45 -2.70 11.71 -7.88
N SER A 46 -3.82 11.81 -8.60
CA SER A 46 -4.12 10.85 -9.67
C SER A 46 -3.01 10.90 -10.74
N GLY A 47 -2.59 9.73 -11.23
CA GLY A 47 -1.49 9.64 -12.20
C GLY A 47 -0.08 9.74 -11.61
N SER A 48 0.10 9.90 -10.29
CA SER A 48 1.43 10.02 -9.66
C SER A 48 2.23 8.70 -9.58
N GLY A 49 1.73 7.60 -10.14
CA GLY A 49 2.47 6.32 -10.14
C GLY A 49 2.23 5.42 -8.94
N LYS A 50 1.19 5.67 -8.10
CA LYS A 50 0.84 4.79 -6.97
C LYS A 50 0.57 3.35 -7.41
N SER A 51 -0.25 3.17 -8.45
CA SER A 51 -0.54 1.84 -9.00
C SER A 51 0.70 1.23 -9.70
N THR A 52 1.60 2.06 -10.23
CA THR A 52 2.89 1.60 -10.77
C THR A 52 3.80 1.08 -9.64
N LEU A 53 3.83 1.78 -8.50
CA LEU A 53 4.53 1.29 -7.30
C LEU A 53 3.93 -0.03 -6.81
N ALA A 54 2.59 -0.12 -6.73
CA ALA A 54 1.91 -1.36 -6.36
C ALA A 54 2.23 -2.50 -7.32
N ALA A 55 2.22 -2.23 -8.63
CA ALA A 55 2.55 -3.22 -9.65
C ALA A 55 4.01 -3.68 -9.59
N LEU A 56 4.95 -2.77 -9.29
CA LEU A 56 6.34 -3.14 -9.03
C LEU A 56 6.42 -4.07 -7.83
N ILE A 57 5.83 -3.70 -6.70
CA ILE A 57 5.88 -4.47 -5.45
C ILE A 57 5.16 -5.80 -5.59
N GLY A 58 4.02 -5.83 -6.28
CA GLY A 58 3.19 -7.03 -6.50
C GLY A 58 3.71 -7.96 -7.61
N ASP A 59 4.74 -7.54 -8.35
CA ASP A 59 5.30 -8.31 -9.49
C ASP A 59 4.34 -8.51 -10.66
N TYR A 60 3.50 -7.51 -10.93
CA TYR A 60 2.54 -7.53 -12.05
C TYR A 60 2.65 -6.31 -12.97
N LEU A 61 3.85 -5.71 -13.05
CA LEU A 61 4.11 -4.63 -14.01
C LEU A 61 3.81 -5.08 -15.44
N SER A 62 3.27 -4.14 -16.23
CA SER A 62 3.09 -4.37 -17.66
C SER A 62 4.40 -4.77 -18.33
N PRO A 63 4.41 -5.73 -19.28
CA PRO A 63 5.58 -6.06 -20.07
C PRO A 63 6.19 -4.87 -20.86
N ALA A 64 5.40 -3.81 -21.07
CA ALA A 64 5.87 -2.57 -21.68
C ALA A 64 6.70 -1.69 -20.73
N ALA A 65 6.71 -2.00 -19.43
CA ALA A 65 7.50 -1.25 -18.46
C ALA A 65 8.97 -1.67 -18.52
N ALA A 66 9.85 -0.70 -18.65
CA ALA A 66 11.29 -0.88 -18.44
C ALA A 66 11.62 -0.52 -16.98
N VAL A 67 12.31 -1.42 -16.28
CA VAL A 67 12.71 -1.24 -14.88
C VAL A 67 14.21 -1.30 -14.76
N THR A 68 14.80 -0.31 -14.08
CA THR A 68 16.21 -0.33 -13.66
C THR A 68 16.28 -0.38 -12.14
N GLY A 69 17.45 -0.68 -11.58
CA GLY A 69 17.62 -0.83 -10.13
C GLY A 69 17.15 -2.18 -9.59
N THR A 70 16.86 -2.25 -8.30
CA THR A 70 16.50 -3.50 -7.62
C THR A 70 15.26 -3.36 -6.77
N CYS A 71 14.41 -4.40 -6.78
CA CYS A 71 13.26 -4.54 -5.89
C CYS A 71 13.27 -5.94 -5.29
N THR A 72 13.60 -6.04 -4.01
CA THR A 72 13.68 -7.30 -3.28
C THR A 72 12.52 -7.42 -2.29
N ARG A 73 11.84 -8.55 -2.31
CA ARG A 73 10.71 -8.89 -1.43
C ARG A 73 11.06 -10.10 -0.58
N ASN A 74 10.85 -10.01 0.72
CA ASN A 74 11.04 -11.11 1.64
C ASN A 74 9.69 -11.68 2.08
N GLY A 75 9.25 -12.74 1.43
CA GLY A 75 7.98 -13.41 1.70
C GLY A 75 6.92 -13.14 0.64
N THR A 76 5.74 -13.66 0.89
CA THR A 76 4.60 -13.56 -0.03
C THR A 76 4.00 -12.15 -0.01
N VAL A 77 3.70 -11.61 -1.18
CA VAL A 77 2.94 -10.38 -1.37
C VAL A 77 1.54 -10.77 -1.85
N SER A 78 0.52 -10.25 -1.20
CA SER A 78 -0.88 -10.40 -1.63
C SER A 78 -1.49 -9.06 -1.96
N MET A 79 -2.46 -9.05 -2.87
CA MET A 79 -3.17 -7.85 -3.27
C MET A 79 -4.66 -7.97 -3.01
N VAL A 80 -5.23 -6.91 -2.45
CA VAL A 80 -6.67 -6.67 -2.38
C VAL A 80 -6.98 -5.52 -3.33
N ALA A 81 -7.57 -5.84 -4.48
CA ALA A 81 -7.91 -4.86 -5.48
C ALA A 81 -9.20 -4.10 -5.13
N GLN A 82 -9.39 -2.93 -5.75
CA GLN A 82 -10.58 -2.10 -5.66
C GLN A 82 -11.87 -2.89 -5.98
N ASP A 83 -11.82 -3.75 -6.99
CA ASP A 83 -12.95 -4.59 -7.38
C ASP A 83 -12.92 -5.96 -6.70
N ALA A 84 -13.61 -6.05 -5.56
CA ALA A 84 -13.81 -7.33 -4.87
C ALA A 84 -14.64 -8.36 -5.69
N PHE A 85 -15.34 -7.92 -6.74
CA PHE A 85 -16.06 -8.82 -7.64
C PHE A 85 -15.10 -9.62 -8.53
N GLY A 86 -14.05 -8.98 -9.03
CA GLY A 86 -13.04 -9.63 -9.85
C GLY A 86 -12.10 -10.56 -9.06
N ALA A 87 -12.00 -10.38 -7.75
CA ALA A 87 -11.11 -11.17 -6.90
C ALA A 87 -11.62 -12.58 -6.61
N LEU A 88 -12.94 -12.81 -6.66
CA LEU A 88 -13.57 -14.06 -6.28
C LEU A 88 -14.29 -14.73 -7.47
N ASN A 89 -14.14 -16.04 -7.62
CA ASN A 89 -14.87 -16.82 -8.62
C ASN A 89 -16.38 -16.87 -8.26
N PRO A 90 -17.29 -16.33 -9.11
CA PRO A 90 -18.71 -16.29 -8.80
C PRO A 90 -19.38 -17.65 -8.75
N LEU A 91 -18.75 -18.69 -9.30
CA LEU A 91 -19.26 -20.05 -9.40
C LEU A 91 -18.79 -21.00 -8.29
N MET A 92 -18.07 -20.47 -7.28
CA MET A 92 -17.56 -21.27 -6.17
C MET A 92 -17.90 -20.63 -4.83
N PRO A 93 -18.34 -21.39 -3.80
CA PRO A 93 -18.55 -20.87 -2.45
C PRO A 93 -17.28 -20.25 -1.88
N VAL A 94 -17.42 -19.14 -1.13
CA VAL A 94 -16.25 -18.37 -0.67
C VAL A 94 -15.29 -19.18 0.19
N ILE A 95 -15.78 -20.04 1.09
CA ILE A 95 -14.92 -20.86 1.92
C ILE A 95 -14.05 -21.82 1.10
N LYS A 96 -14.57 -22.36 0.00
CA LYS A 96 -13.80 -23.26 -0.87
C LYS A 96 -12.69 -22.54 -1.60
N GLN A 97 -12.94 -21.30 -2.02
CA GLN A 97 -11.93 -20.48 -2.69
C GLN A 97 -10.78 -20.14 -1.74
N ILE A 98 -11.12 -19.71 -0.53
CA ILE A 98 -10.13 -19.33 0.48
C ILE A 98 -9.34 -20.58 0.92
N ALA A 99 -9.97 -21.76 1.00
CA ALA A 99 -9.29 -23.00 1.32
C ALA A 99 -8.21 -23.39 0.30
N LEU A 100 -8.33 -22.98 -0.97
CA LEU A 100 -7.29 -23.20 -1.99
C LEU A 100 -5.99 -22.46 -1.66
N THR A 101 -6.09 -21.29 -1.05
CA THR A 101 -4.92 -20.47 -0.67
C THR A 101 -4.49 -20.71 0.77
N ALA A 102 -5.42 -20.99 1.67
CA ALA A 102 -5.16 -21.24 3.09
C ALA A 102 -4.77 -22.70 3.41
N GLY A 103 -4.91 -23.62 2.43
CA GLY A 103 -4.51 -25.02 2.55
C GLY A 103 -5.54 -25.94 3.21
N SER A 104 -6.57 -25.42 3.89
CA SER A 104 -7.65 -26.23 4.48
C SER A 104 -8.95 -25.44 4.66
N ILE A 105 -10.08 -26.17 4.80
CA ILE A 105 -11.38 -25.56 5.11
C ILE A 105 -11.38 -24.90 6.50
N ASP A 106 -10.73 -25.51 7.48
CA ASP A 106 -10.67 -24.96 8.86
C ASP A 106 -9.85 -23.65 8.87
N ALA A 107 -8.71 -23.60 8.17
CA ALA A 107 -7.95 -22.37 8.03
C ALA A 107 -8.76 -21.29 7.30
N ALA A 108 -9.50 -21.64 6.26
CA ALA A 108 -10.38 -20.73 5.55
C ALA A 108 -11.51 -20.21 6.42
N ALA A 109 -12.12 -21.05 7.25
CA ALA A 109 -13.15 -20.63 8.19
C ALA A 109 -12.61 -19.61 9.20
N ASN A 110 -11.43 -19.89 9.78
CA ASN A 110 -10.77 -18.98 10.72
C ASN A 110 -10.46 -17.62 10.07
N LEU A 111 -9.97 -17.61 8.82
CA LEU A 111 -9.71 -16.38 8.07
C LEU A 111 -11.00 -15.60 7.81
N LEU A 112 -12.09 -16.26 7.41
CA LEU A 112 -13.38 -15.61 7.21
C LEU A 112 -13.93 -14.98 8.51
N GLU A 113 -13.78 -15.67 9.62
CA GLU A 113 -14.17 -15.14 10.94
C GLU A 113 -13.29 -13.96 11.37
N SER A 114 -11.99 -14.03 11.12
CA SER A 114 -11.05 -12.95 11.47
C SER A 114 -11.34 -11.62 10.75
N VAL A 115 -11.90 -11.69 9.54
CA VAL A 115 -12.37 -10.51 8.79
C VAL A 115 -13.83 -10.16 9.08
N GLY A 116 -14.47 -10.83 10.03
CA GLY A 116 -15.85 -10.57 10.48
C GLY A 116 -16.94 -11.08 9.53
N LEU A 117 -16.66 -12.12 8.72
CA LEU A 117 -17.69 -12.80 7.94
C LEU A 117 -18.26 -13.96 8.75
N LYS A 118 -19.55 -13.90 9.07
CA LYS A 118 -20.21 -14.90 9.90
C LYS A 118 -20.24 -16.28 9.25
N GLN A 119 -20.13 -17.34 10.04
CA GLN A 119 -20.08 -18.75 9.61
C GLN A 119 -21.24 -19.15 8.67
N GLU A 120 -22.45 -18.62 8.89
CA GLU A 120 -23.62 -18.85 8.04
C GLU A 120 -23.47 -18.39 6.60
N LEU A 121 -22.49 -17.50 6.34
CA LEU A 121 -22.19 -16.93 5.01
C LEU A 121 -21.06 -17.66 4.30
N HIS A 122 -20.29 -18.51 4.97
CA HIS A 122 -19.07 -19.12 4.43
C HIS A 122 -19.35 -19.98 3.18
N ASN A 123 -20.51 -20.65 3.16
CA ASN A 123 -20.93 -21.48 2.02
C ASN A 123 -21.69 -20.72 0.93
N ARG A 124 -21.85 -19.39 1.07
CA ARG A 124 -22.48 -18.57 0.04
C ARG A 124 -21.53 -18.37 -1.16
N PHE A 125 -22.15 -18.19 -2.32
CA PHE A 125 -21.42 -17.73 -3.52
C PHE A 125 -21.20 -16.21 -3.44
N PRO A 126 -20.17 -15.66 -4.07
CA PRO A 126 -19.89 -14.21 -4.03
C PRO A 126 -21.09 -13.33 -4.38
N LEU A 127 -21.90 -13.74 -5.37
CA LEU A 127 -23.11 -13.01 -5.78
C LEU A 127 -24.24 -13.01 -4.74
N GLN A 128 -24.19 -13.87 -3.75
CA GLN A 128 -25.17 -13.96 -2.64
C GLN A 128 -24.76 -13.12 -1.43
N LEU A 129 -23.61 -12.45 -1.49
CA LEU A 129 -23.07 -11.59 -0.45
C LEU A 129 -23.33 -10.13 -0.77
N SER A 130 -23.51 -9.31 0.27
CA SER A 130 -23.49 -7.84 0.12
C SER A 130 -22.11 -7.36 -0.33
N GLY A 131 -21.99 -6.09 -0.80
CA GLY A 131 -20.72 -5.50 -1.20
C GLY A 131 -19.65 -5.62 -0.10
N GLY A 132 -19.95 -5.18 1.12
CA GLY A 132 -19.03 -5.28 2.26
C GLY A 132 -18.69 -6.72 2.66
N GLN A 133 -19.67 -7.66 2.57
CA GLN A 133 -19.38 -9.07 2.82
C GLN A 133 -18.44 -9.67 1.78
N ARG A 134 -18.60 -9.31 0.50
CA ARG A 134 -17.66 -9.73 -0.57
C ARG A 134 -16.27 -9.17 -0.35
N GLN A 135 -16.18 -7.90 0.05
CA GLN A 135 -14.88 -7.27 0.32
C GLN A 135 -14.15 -7.95 1.47
N ARG A 136 -14.85 -8.32 2.55
CA ARG A 136 -14.29 -9.14 3.63
C ARG A 136 -13.85 -10.52 3.15
N ALA A 137 -14.63 -11.18 2.30
CA ALA A 137 -14.24 -12.45 1.70
C ALA A 137 -13.01 -12.33 0.78
N ALA A 138 -12.92 -11.26 -0.02
CA ALA A 138 -11.74 -10.97 -0.85
C ALA A 138 -10.50 -10.71 0.02
N LEU A 139 -10.65 -10.02 1.14
CA LEU A 139 -9.57 -9.82 2.11
C LEU A 139 -9.12 -11.15 2.74
N ALA A 140 -10.06 -12.02 3.17
CA ALA A 140 -9.72 -13.35 3.66
C ALA A 140 -8.99 -14.20 2.60
N PHE A 141 -9.38 -14.08 1.33
CA PHE A 141 -8.70 -14.74 0.22
C PHE A 141 -7.25 -14.26 0.06
N ALA A 142 -7.01 -12.95 0.17
CA ALA A 142 -5.67 -12.37 0.12
C ALA A 142 -4.79 -12.79 1.33
N LEU A 143 -5.39 -13.06 2.47
CA LEU A 143 -4.69 -13.56 3.67
C LEU A 143 -4.33 -15.04 3.60
N GLY A 144 -5.01 -15.82 2.76
CA GLY A 144 -4.82 -17.28 2.65
C GLY A 144 -3.36 -17.72 2.49
N PRO A 145 -2.53 -17.07 1.66
CA PRO A 145 -1.12 -17.41 1.49
C PRO A 145 -0.21 -17.02 2.67
N CYS A 146 -0.74 -16.51 3.78
CA CYS A 146 0.02 -15.96 4.90
C CYS A 146 1.04 -14.90 4.43
N PRO A 147 0.59 -13.82 3.77
CA PRO A 147 1.49 -12.84 3.18
C PRO A 147 2.24 -12.06 4.27
N ARG A 148 3.49 -11.65 3.96
CA ARG A 148 4.24 -10.67 4.76
C ARG A 148 3.93 -9.22 4.35
N LEU A 149 3.40 -9.03 3.15
CA LEU A 149 3.01 -7.73 2.62
C LEU A 149 1.65 -7.81 1.93
N ILE A 150 0.74 -6.94 2.31
CA ILE A 150 -0.59 -6.83 1.73
C ILE A 150 -0.70 -5.47 1.02
N LEU A 151 -1.00 -5.50 -0.27
CA LEU A 151 -1.31 -4.30 -1.05
C LEU A 151 -2.83 -4.12 -1.06
N ALA A 152 -3.34 -3.05 -0.48
CA ALA A 152 -4.76 -2.66 -0.55
C ALA A 152 -4.88 -1.43 -1.47
N ASP A 153 -5.25 -1.66 -2.73
CA ASP A 153 -5.29 -0.62 -3.75
C ASP A 153 -6.71 -0.07 -3.89
N GLU A 154 -6.89 1.18 -3.47
CA GLU A 154 -8.13 1.97 -3.55
C GLU A 154 -9.40 1.25 -3.05
N VAL A 155 -9.27 0.37 -2.07
CA VAL A 155 -10.37 -0.48 -1.56
C VAL A 155 -11.52 0.30 -0.89
N THR A 156 -11.37 1.61 -0.71
CA THR A 156 -12.38 2.51 -0.14
C THR A 156 -12.95 3.52 -1.14
N SER A 157 -12.44 3.59 -2.38
CA SER A 157 -12.70 4.70 -3.32
C SER A 157 -14.14 4.83 -3.80
N ALA A 158 -14.93 3.75 -3.79
CA ALA A 158 -16.31 3.72 -4.26
C ALA A 158 -17.33 3.55 -3.11
N LEU A 159 -16.90 3.75 -1.86
CA LEU A 159 -17.70 3.49 -0.68
C LEU A 159 -18.24 4.79 -0.06
N ASP A 160 -19.41 4.68 0.55
CA ASP A 160 -19.92 5.74 1.43
C ASP A 160 -19.12 5.79 2.76
N PRO A 161 -19.23 6.86 3.56
CA PRO A 161 -18.45 7.01 4.79
C PRO A 161 -18.62 5.87 5.81
N VAL A 162 -19.81 5.26 5.90
CA VAL A 162 -20.06 4.16 6.83
C VAL A 162 -19.36 2.89 6.37
N ALA A 163 -19.49 2.56 5.08
CA ALA A 163 -18.80 1.43 4.48
C ALA A 163 -17.28 1.60 4.51
N THR A 164 -16.77 2.82 4.31
CA THR A 164 -15.35 3.16 4.45
C THR A 164 -14.85 2.88 5.87
N ALA A 165 -15.60 3.31 6.90
CA ALA A 165 -15.23 3.05 8.29
C ALA A 165 -15.20 1.55 8.62
N ASP A 166 -16.14 0.78 8.07
CA ASP A 166 -16.18 -0.68 8.22
C ASP A 166 -14.95 -1.36 7.59
N VAL A 167 -14.55 -0.93 6.39
CA VAL A 167 -13.35 -1.44 5.70
C VAL A 167 -12.10 -1.08 6.47
N VAL A 168 -11.95 0.16 6.90
CA VAL A 168 -10.81 0.62 7.72
C VAL A 168 -10.72 -0.17 9.02
N SER A 169 -11.85 -0.43 9.69
CA SER A 169 -11.92 -1.27 10.89
C SER A 169 -11.45 -2.70 10.62
N THR A 170 -11.88 -3.29 9.49
CA THR A 170 -11.49 -4.64 9.08
C THR A 170 -9.98 -4.70 8.76
N LEU A 171 -9.45 -3.73 8.01
CA LEU A 171 -8.02 -3.64 7.70
C LEU A 171 -7.17 -3.44 8.97
N ARG A 172 -7.68 -2.67 9.95
CA ARG A 172 -7.02 -2.52 11.26
C ARG A 172 -6.97 -3.86 11.99
N SER A 173 -8.06 -4.61 12.04
CA SER A 173 -8.08 -5.95 12.63
C SER A 173 -7.09 -6.90 11.94
N VAL A 174 -6.98 -6.83 10.60
CA VAL A 174 -6.01 -7.61 9.84
C VAL A 174 -4.57 -7.22 10.20
N ARG A 175 -4.26 -5.93 10.25
CA ARG A 175 -2.94 -5.43 10.67
C ARG A 175 -2.57 -5.93 12.08
N ASP A 176 -3.52 -5.84 13.02
CA ASP A 176 -3.24 -6.14 14.44
C ASP A 176 -3.17 -7.65 14.73
N ASN A 177 -3.78 -8.49 13.89
CA ASN A 177 -3.87 -9.95 14.10
C ASN A 177 -2.97 -10.78 13.17
N ASN A 178 -2.24 -10.16 12.25
CA ASN A 178 -1.36 -10.86 11.31
C ASN A 178 0.03 -10.24 11.31
N ASP A 179 1.05 -11.08 11.11
CA ASP A 179 2.45 -10.63 10.94
C ASP A 179 2.71 -10.08 9.52
N ALA A 180 1.79 -9.24 9.02
CA ALA A 180 1.87 -8.67 7.69
C ALA A 180 1.90 -7.14 7.75
N THR A 181 2.74 -6.53 6.93
CA THR A 181 2.70 -5.09 6.68
C THR A 181 1.61 -4.79 5.64
N LEU A 182 0.78 -3.79 5.90
CA LEU A 182 -0.25 -3.32 4.99
C LEU A 182 0.23 -2.06 4.25
N LEU A 183 0.30 -2.11 2.92
CA LEU A 183 0.42 -0.92 2.08
C LEU A 183 -0.98 -0.51 1.61
N PHE A 184 -1.47 0.60 2.15
CA PHE A 184 -2.79 1.13 1.87
C PHE A 184 -2.72 2.28 0.87
N ILE A 185 -3.02 1.98 -0.39
CA ILE A 185 -3.03 2.95 -1.47
C ILE A 185 -4.41 3.59 -1.50
N THR A 186 -4.45 4.90 -1.29
CA THR A 186 -5.71 5.64 -1.21
C THR A 186 -5.53 7.12 -1.54
N HIS A 187 -6.59 7.77 -1.99
CA HIS A 187 -6.70 9.23 -2.02
C HIS A 187 -7.49 9.77 -0.82
N ASP A 188 -8.08 8.89 0.00
CA ASP A 188 -8.78 9.28 1.24
C ASP A 188 -7.78 9.48 2.38
N ARG A 189 -7.45 10.76 2.61
CA ARG A 189 -6.52 11.20 3.66
C ARG A 189 -7.02 10.87 5.05
N GLY A 190 -8.35 10.93 5.27
CA GLY A 190 -8.96 10.59 6.55
C GLY A 190 -8.82 9.11 6.87
N ALA A 191 -9.09 8.24 5.91
CA ALA A 191 -8.88 6.80 6.04
C ALA A 191 -7.39 6.47 6.28
N ALA A 192 -6.46 7.11 5.54
CA ALA A 192 -5.02 6.96 5.73
C ALA A 192 -4.59 7.37 7.14
N ALA A 193 -5.02 8.55 7.62
CA ALA A 193 -4.70 9.03 8.97
C ALA A 193 -5.27 8.14 10.08
N ALA A 194 -6.43 7.52 9.85
CA ALA A 194 -7.08 6.64 10.81
C ALA A 194 -6.45 5.25 10.90
N LEU A 195 -5.89 4.74 9.79
CA LEU A 195 -5.39 3.36 9.68
C LEU A 195 -3.87 3.26 9.80
N CYS A 196 -3.13 4.22 9.18
CA CYS A 196 -1.72 4.06 8.90
C CYS A 196 -0.81 4.70 9.96
N ASP A 197 0.31 4.06 10.21
CA ASP A 197 1.33 4.48 11.16
C ASP A 197 2.46 5.25 10.47
N GLN A 198 2.56 5.15 9.14
CA GLN A 198 3.57 5.76 8.30
C GLN A 198 3.00 6.06 6.90
N ALA A 199 3.70 6.82 6.07
CA ALA A 199 3.28 7.10 4.70
C ALA A 199 4.43 7.13 3.69
N ILE A 200 4.11 6.74 2.46
CA ILE A 200 4.90 6.98 1.26
C ILE A 200 4.16 8.05 0.47
N ILE A 201 4.86 9.14 0.16
CA ILE A 201 4.32 10.26 -0.61
C ILE A 201 4.91 10.24 -2.02
N MET A 202 4.03 10.39 -3.00
CA MET A 202 4.43 10.50 -4.40
C MET A 202 4.69 11.97 -4.75
N ILE A 203 5.95 12.36 -4.88
CA ILE A 203 6.40 13.74 -5.09
C ILE A 203 6.69 13.96 -6.58
N PRO A 204 6.11 14.99 -7.24
CA PRO A 204 6.40 15.27 -8.64
C PRO A 204 7.83 15.78 -8.84
N ASN A 205 8.51 15.30 -9.88
CA ASN A 205 9.81 15.79 -10.33
C ASN A 205 9.64 16.80 -11.48
N GLN A 206 10.69 17.56 -11.77
CA GLN A 206 10.68 18.54 -12.86
C GLN A 206 10.56 17.91 -14.26
N ASP A 207 10.96 16.66 -14.42
CA ASP A 207 10.89 15.90 -15.68
C ASP A 207 9.52 15.25 -15.94
N GLY A 208 8.51 15.52 -15.08
CA GLY A 208 7.19 14.95 -15.18
C GLY A 208 7.06 13.55 -14.56
N SER A 209 8.14 12.92 -14.13
CA SER A 209 8.09 11.70 -13.32
C SER A 209 7.72 12.02 -11.87
N HIS A 210 7.48 10.98 -11.07
CA HIS A 210 7.27 11.13 -9.62
C HIS A 210 8.35 10.36 -8.85
N ARG A 211 8.65 10.82 -7.64
CA ARG A 211 9.54 10.13 -6.70
C ARG A 211 8.71 9.61 -5.52
N ALA A 212 8.92 8.36 -5.15
CA ALA A 212 8.35 7.81 -3.92
C ALA A 212 9.25 8.15 -2.73
N HIS A 213 8.70 8.85 -1.74
CA HIS A 213 9.38 9.27 -0.51
C HIS A 213 8.69 8.61 0.70
N LEU A 214 9.45 7.83 1.47
CA LEU A 214 8.98 7.29 2.75
C LEU A 214 9.14 8.38 3.82
N CYS A 215 8.03 8.84 4.36
CA CYS A 215 8.03 9.86 5.41
C CYS A 215 8.75 9.38 6.67
N THR A 216 9.45 10.28 7.34
CA THR A 216 9.88 10.10 8.72
C THR A 216 8.66 10.12 9.65
N ASP A 217 8.83 9.67 10.89
CA ASP A 217 7.72 9.68 11.88
C ASP A 217 7.21 11.11 12.15
N ASP A 218 8.12 12.11 12.17
CA ASP A 218 7.76 13.52 12.37
C ASP A 218 6.99 14.08 11.18
N GLU A 219 7.42 13.82 9.94
CA GLU A 219 6.72 14.22 8.71
C GLU A 219 5.31 13.61 8.66
N TRP A 220 5.19 12.34 9.00
CA TRP A 220 3.88 11.69 9.02
C TRP A 220 2.98 12.25 10.14
N ALA A 221 3.50 12.52 11.32
CA ALA A 221 2.74 13.11 12.42
C ALA A 221 2.18 14.50 12.05
N GLU A 222 2.98 15.33 11.37
CA GLU A 222 2.54 16.63 10.88
C GLU A 222 1.42 16.50 9.85
N LEU A 223 1.62 15.66 8.80
CA LEU A 223 0.61 15.40 7.77
C LEU A 223 -0.69 14.86 8.36
N ARG A 224 -0.59 13.91 9.27
CA ARG A 224 -1.72 13.29 9.94
C ARG A 224 -2.55 14.30 10.74
N SER A 225 -1.91 15.27 11.39
CA SER A 225 -2.59 16.34 12.11
C SER A 225 -3.40 17.25 11.18
N LEU A 226 -2.86 17.57 10.00
CA LEU A 226 -3.53 18.36 8.97
C LEU A 226 -4.75 17.62 8.38
N PHE A 227 -4.67 16.33 8.18
CA PHE A 227 -5.77 15.51 7.68
C PHE A 227 -6.93 15.43 8.69
N GLY A 228 -6.61 15.32 9.99
CA GLY A 228 -7.60 15.29 11.07
C GLY A 228 -8.33 16.64 11.28
N ALA A 229 -7.69 17.75 10.92
CA ALA A 229 -8.27 19.09 11.07
C ALA A 229 -9.28 19.47 9.96
N GLY A 230 -9.52 18.61 8.98
CA GLY A 230 -10.45 18.86 7.87
C GLY A 230 -10.01 19.98 6.92
N GLN A 231 -8.75 20.40 6.98
CA GLN A 231 -8.22 21.43 6.10
C GLN A 231 -8.19 20.92 4.65
N ARG A 232 -8.77 21.70 3.73
CA ARG A 232 -8.62 21.49 2.29
C ARG A 232 -7.20 21.85 1.88
N ILE A 233 -6.30 20.89 1.95
CA ILE A 233 -4.97 21.05 1.37
C ILE A 233 -5.14 20.81 -0.13
N THR A 234 -4.90 21.85 -0.94
CA THR A 234 -4.87 21.72 -2.39
C THR A 234 -3.64 20.86 -2.77
N ASP A 235 -3.76 20.05 -3.83
CA ASP A 235 -2.70 19.12 -4.25
C ASP A 235 -1.35 19.82 -4.52
N SER A 236 -1.37 21.11 -4.93
CA SER A 236 -0.19 21.94 -5.09
C SER A 236 0.45 22.38 -3.77
N SER A 237 -0.32 22.59 -2.70
CA SER A 237 0.24 22.94 -1.38
C SER A 237 0.83 21.74 -0.66
N PHE A 238 0.31 20.53 -0.93
CA PHE A 238 0.83 19.27 -0.38
C PHE A 238 2.27 18.96 -0.83
N ALA A 239 2.58 19.26 -2.12
CA ALA A 239 3.92 19.07 -2.67
C ALA A 239 4.91 20.17 -2.26
N MET A 240 4.44 21.37 -1.89
CA MET A 240 5.32 22.53 -1.70
C MET A 240 5.63 22.88 -0.24
N THR A 241 4.80 22.52 0.72
CA THR A 241 4.92 23.10 2.08
C THR A 241 5.85 22.30 3.02
N SER A 242 5.95 20.98 2.88
CA SER A 242 6.77 20.16 3.79
C SER A 242 8.09 19.68 3.20
N PHE A 243 8.18 19.51 1.88
CA PHE A 243 9.35 18.87 1.24
C PHE A 243 10.30 19.85 0.52
N ALA A 244 9.88 21.09 0.27
CA ALA A 244 10.74 22.11 -0.35
C ALA A 244 11.88 22.55 0.59
N THR A 245 11.70 22.43 1.90
CA THR A 245 12.70 22.88 2.89
C THR A 245 13.85 21.86 3.02
N THR A 246 13.61 20.59 2.81
CA THR A 246 14.64 19.53 2.94
C THR A 246 15.51 19.41 1.68
N ALA A 247 14.91 19.60 0.49
CA ALA A 247 15.65 19.54 -0.79
C ALA A 247 16.65 20.71 -1.00
N THR A 248 16.42 21.86 -0.36
CA THR A 248 17.34 23.02 -0.40
C THR A 248 18.49 22.90 0.59
N ALA A 249 18.39 22.04 1.61
CA ALA A 249 19.46 21.84 2.58
C ALA A 249 20.56 20.89 2.07
N GLU A 250 20.24 19.93 1.23
CA GLU A 250 21.23 18.98 0.67
C GLU A 250 21.98 19.53 -0.56
N THR A 251 21.40 20.46 -1.32
CA THR A 251 22.08 21.10 -2.47
C THR A 251 22.84 22.39 -2.12
N GLY A 252 22.68 22.92 -0.91
CA GLY A 252 23.32 24.16 -0.46
C GLY A 252 24.72 24.02 0.15
N ALA A 253 25.20 22.80 0.40
CA ALA A 253 26.47 22.58 1.11
C ALA A 253 27.72 22.46 0.21
N GLU A 254 27.57 22.31 -1.13
CA GLU A 254 28.70 22.15 -2.02
C GLU A 254 29.11 23.39 -2.87
N SER A 255 28.42 24.52 -2.77
CA SER A 255 28.70 25.67 -3.61
C SER A 255 29.29 26.92 -2.94
N MET A 256 29.75 26.82 -1.69
CA MET A 256 30.37 27.97 -0.98
C MET A 256 31.85 27.82 -0.61
N SER A 257 32.63 26.99 -1.32
CA SER A 257 34.08 26.89 -1.06
C SER A 257 34.99 27.33 -2.20
N GLU A 258 34.49 27.94 -3.26
CA GLU A 258 35.35 28.41 -4.39
C GLU A 258 35.06 29.85 -4.87
N VAL A 259 34.93 30.82 -4.00
CA VAL A 259 35.14 32.24 -4.36
C VAL A 259 35.80 32.97 -3.21
N SER A 260 37.09 32.69 -2.99
CA SER A 260 38.00 33.58 -2.28
C SER A 260 39.46 33.29 -2.67
N ALA A 261 39.81 33.55 -3.88
CA ALA A 261 41.21 33.81 -4.32
C ALA A 261 41.21 34.26 -5.79
N LEU A 262 41.00 35.54 -6.00
CA LEU A 262 41.70 36.36 -7.04
C LEU A 262 41.24 37.81 -6.89
#